data_e81cac51a25902e496e4e6c429eca502
#
_entry.id   e81cac51a25902e496e4e6c429eca502
#
_cell.length_a   1.000
_cell.length_b   1.000
_cell.length_c   1.000
_cell.angle_alpha   90.00
_cell.angle_beta   90.00
_cell.angle_gamma   90.00
#
_symmetry.space_group_name_H-M   'P 1'
#
loop_
_entity.id
_entity.type
_entity.pdbx_description
1 polymer ?
#
loop_
_entity_poly.entity_id
_entity_poly.type
_entity_poly.pdbx_seq_one_letter_code
_entity_poly.pdbx_strand_id
1 'polypeptide(L)'
;MASRTIIGIDPGTNLLGFGVIRVEGRKAVFVDMGVLDLRKDKSPHAKLRQIYETVSEVCKTYHGDEMALESPFYGKNAQVILKLGRAQGAAMIAAAEQGIDKVFEYAPRRAKEVVTGNGAASKEQVSIILQNTLGVKFDDSHPLDATDALGVAMCHFYQ
;
A
#
# COMPACT_ATOMS: atom_id res chain seq x y z
N MET A 1 -6.57 22.71 -10.89
CA MET A 1 -7.02 21.32 -11.02
C MET A 1 -7.13 20.68 -9.63
N ALA A 2 -8.18 19.90 -9.44
CA ALA A 2 -8.36 19.21 -8.16
C ALA A 2 -7.22 18.21 -7.94
N SER A 3 -6.65 18.20 -6.75
CA SER A 3 -5.70 17.17 -6.34
C SER A 3 -6.46 16.01 -5.71
N ARG A 4 -5.88 14.82 -5.74
CA ARG A 4 -6.41 13.65 -5.04
C ARG A 4 -5.26 12.90 -4.38
N THR A 5 -5.55 12.32 -3.24
CA THR A 5 -4.57 11.54 -2.48
C THR A 5 -4.89 10.05 -2.61
N ILE A 6 -3.90 9.28 -3.02
CA ILE A 6 -4.01 7.82 -3.14
C ILE A 6 -3.20 7.20 -2.01
N ILE A 7 -3.85 6.30 -1.28
CA ILE A 7 -3.22 5.53 -0.22
C ILE A 7 -3.04 4.10 -0.72
N GLY A 8 -1.79 3.67 -0.86
CA GLY A 8 -1.44 2.30 -1.22
C GLY A 8 -1.23 1.46 0.03
N ILE A 9 -1.77 0.27 0.06
CA ILE A 9 -1.67 -0.68 1.17
C ILE A 9 -1.19 -2.03 0.65
N ASP A 10 -0.16 -2.54 1.28
CA ASP A 10 0.34 -3.90 1.07
C ASP A 10 0.09 -4.71 2.35
N PRO A 11 -1.04 -5.43 2.43
CA PRO A 11 -1.35 -6.19 3.64
C PRO A 11 -0.46 -7.42 3.76
N GLY A 12 0.14 -7.59 4.93
CA GLY A 12 0.92 -8.78 5.25
C GLY A 12 0.46 -9.41 6.56
N THR A 13 0.93 -10.61 6.83
CA THR A 13 0.65 -11.31 8.09
C THR A 13 1.54 -10.82 9.24
N ASN A 14 2.73 -10.34 8.93
CA ASN A 14 3.72 -9.85 9.90
C ASN A 14 4.02 -8.36 9.76
N LEU A 15 3.94 -7.85 8.54
CA LEU A 15 4.17 -6.44 8.24
C LEU A 15 3.05 -5.95 7.34
N LEU A 16 2.59 -4.73 7.60
CA LEU A 16 1.70 -4.03 6.67
C LEU A 16 2.43 -2.80 6.19
N GLY A 17 2.57 -2.67 4.87
CA GLY A 17 3.14 -1.47 4.26
C GLY A 17 2.08 -0.48 3.85
N PHE A 18 2.38 0.81 3.95
CA PHE A 18 1.56 1.85 3.34
C PHE A 18 2.44 2.83 2.56
N GLY A 19 1.87 3.40 1.52
CA GLY A 19 2.50 4.46 0.74
C GLY A 19 1.47 5.48 0.33
N VAL A 20 1.81 6.75 0.40
CA VAL A 20 0.87 7.84 0.12
C VAL A 20 1.45 8.73 -0.96
N ILE A 21 0.67 8.96 -2.00
CA ILE A 21 0.99 9.91 -3.05
C ILE A 21 -0.16 10.90 -3.24
N ARG A 22 0.17 12.09 -3.67
CA ARG A 22 -0.82 13.08 -4.09
C ARG A 22 -0.70 13.28 -5.60
N VAL A 23 -1.82 13.21 -6.28
CA VAL A 23 -1.89 13.45 -7.71
C VAL A 23 -2.21 14.92 -7.92
N GLU A 24 -1.31 15.63 -8.57
CA GLU A 24 -1.47 17.05 -8.91
C GLU A 24 -1.40 17.20 -10.43
N GLY A 25 -2.55 17.32 -11.07
CA GLY A 25 -2.63 17.30 -12.51
C GLY A 25 -2.20 15.97 -13.09
N ARG A 26 -1.10 15.95 -13.83
CA ARG A 26 -0.53 14.73 -14.42
C ARG A 26 0.67 14.20 -13.67
N LYS A 27 0.95 14.71 -12.49
CA LYS A 27 2.11 14.32 -11.69
C LYS A 27 1.67 13.63 -10.40
N ALA A 28 2.42 12.62 -10.01
CA ALA A 28 2.35 12.04 -8.69
C ALA A 28 3.44 12.67 -7.83
N VAL A 29 3.07 13.07 -6.62
CA VAL A 29 3.98 13.65 -5.64
C VAL A 29 4.05 12.70 -4.45
N PHE A 30 5.25 12.31 -4.04
CA PHE A 30 5.45 11.50 -2.85
C PHE A 30 5.04 12.27 -1.59
N VAL A 31 4.25 11.64 -0.72
CA VAL A 31 3.83 12.23 0.55
C VAL A 31 4.46 11.50 1.72
N ASP A 32 4.26 10.19 1.83
CA ASP A 32 4.82 9.40 2.93
C ASP A 32 4.81 7.91 2.60
N MET A 33 5.52 7.13 3.40
CA MET A 33 5.47 5.68 3.38
C MET A 33 5.90 5.14 4.74
N GLY A 34 5.45 3.96 5.08
CA GLY A 34 5.80 3.35 6.35
C GLY A 34 5.38 1.90 6.45
N VAL A 35 5.73 1.30 7.57
CA VAL A 35 5.46 -0.11 7.87
C VAL A 35 4.89 -0.22 9.27
N LEU A 36 3.82 -1.00 9.41
CA LEU A 36 3.31 -1.45 10.69
C LEU A 36 3.85 -2.86 10.96
N ASP A 37 4.58 -3.02 12.04
CA ASP A 37 5.11 -4.31 12.47
C ASP A 37 4.10 -5.01 13.37
N LEU A 38 3.57 -6.13 12.91
CA LEU A 38 2.55 -6.92 13.59
C LEU A 38 3.13 -8.11 14.36
N ARG A 39 4.44 -8.32 14.31
CA ARG A 39 5.09 -9.53 14.86
C ARG A 39 5.01 -9.62 16.38
N LYS A 40 4.89 -8.49 17.08
CA LYS A 40 4.79 -8.46 18.54
C LYS A 40 3.45 -8.98 19.03
N ASP A 41 2.42 -8.86 18.24
CA ASP A 41 1.08 -9.30 18.62
C ASP A 41 0.84 -10.72 18.08
N LYS A 42 0.53 -11.65 18.96
CA LYS A 42 0.36 -13.05 18.59
C LYS A 42 -1.10 -13.42 18.29
N SER A 43 -2.04 -12.59 18.75
CA SER A 43 -3.44 -12.84 18.54
C SER A 43 -3.88 -12.35 17.15
N PRO A 44 -4.50 -13.23 16.32
CA PRO A 44 -4.95 -12.82 15.00
C PRO A 44 -5.88 -11.62 14.99
N HIS A 45 -6.85 -11.57 15.91
CA HIS A 45 -7.80 -10.45 15.96
C HIS A 45 -7.15 -9.16 16.46
N ALA A 46 -6.15 -9.24 17.34
CA ALA A 46 -5.41 -8.07 17.79
C ALA A 46 -4.56 -7.48 16.66
N LYS A 47 -3.97 -8.33 15.81
CA LYS A 47 -3.28 -7.86 14.61
C LYS A 47 -4.22 -7.13 13.66
N LEU A 48 -5.43 -7.66 13.46
CA LEU A 48 -6.44 -7.03 12.61
C LEU A 48 -6.89 -5.68 13.18
N ARG A 49 -7.02 -5.59 14.49
CA ARG A 49 -7.33 -4.32 15.16
C ARG A 49 -6.24 -3.29 14.93
N GLN A 50 -4.97 -3.68 15.05
CA GLN A 50 -3.85 -2.79 14.75
C GLN A 50 -3.86 -2.31 13.30
N ILE A 51 -4.15 -3.20 12.36
CA ILE A 51 -4.29 -2.84 10.94
C ILE A 51 -5.39 -1.80 10.77
N TYR A 52 -6.56 -2.08 11.33
CA TYR A 52 -7.70 -1.17 11.27
C TYR A 52 -7.35 0.22 11.82
N GLU A 53 -6.76 0.26 13.02
CA GLU A 53 -6.39 1.53 13.68
C GLU A 53 -5.33 2.30 12.88
N THR A 54 -4.30 1.61 12.42
CA THR A 54 -3.21 2.24 11.67
C THR A 54 -3.68 2.75 10.31
N VAL A 55 -4.43 1.96 9.57
CA VAL A 55 -4.96 2.38 8.27
C VAL A 55 -5.93 3.53 8.42
N SER A 56 -6.78 3.49 9.46
CA SER A 56 -7.70 4.60 9.77
C SER A 56 -6.92 5.89 10.01
N GLU A 57 -5.84 5.81 10.78
CA GLU A 57 -4.98 6.96 11.09
C GLU A 57 -4.30 7.51 9.84
N VAL A 58 -3.78 6.64 8.98
CA VAL A 58 -3.17 7.05 7.70
C VAL A 58 -4.20 7.75 6.81
N CYS A 59 -5.38 7.16 6.66
CA CYS A 59 -6.45 7.75 5.84
C CYS A 59 -6.86 9.12 6.36
N LYS A 60 -6.96 9.27 7.67
CA LYS A 60 -7.34 10.51 8.33
C LYS A 60 -6.25 11.57 8.21
N THR A 61 -4.99 11.19 8.52
CA THR A 61 -3.86 12.12 8.55
C THR A 61 -3.60 12.73 7.17
N TYR A 62 -3.69 11.92 6.12
CA TYR A 62 -3.37 12.37 4.77
C TYR A 62 -4.60 12.73 3.93
N HIS A 63 -5.78 12.68 4.51
CA HIS A 63 -7.04 12.99 3.80
C HIS A 63 -7.18 12.19 2.50
N GLY A 64 -7.05 10.84 2.61
CA GLY A 64 -7.09 9.97 1.45
C GLY A 64 -8.41 10.03 0.68
N ASP A 65 -8.32 10.05 -0.63
CA ASP A 65 -9.48 10.06 -1.53
C ASP A 65 -9.74 8.69 -2.12
N GLU A 66 -8.68 7.93 -2.41
CA GLU A 66 -8.74 6.61 -3.03
C GLU A 66 -7.75 5.68 -2.34
N MET A 67 -8.07 4.39 -2.32
CA MET A 67 -7.18 3.37 -1.77
C MET A 67 -6.85 2.34 -2.85
N ALA A 68 -5.59 2.01 -2.95
CA ALA A 68 -5.09 0.92 -3.79
C ALA A 68 -4.54 -0.18 -2.89
N LEU A 69 -5.06 -1.39 -3.03
CA LEU A 69 -4.65 -2.56 -2.24
C LEU A 69 -3.90 -3.55 -3.11
N GLU A 70 -2.82 -4.09 -2.57
CA GLU A 70 -2.19 -5.25 -3.18
C GLU A 70 -3.01 -6.50 -2.85
N SER A 71 -3.43 -7.23 -3.88
CA SER A 71 -4.19 -8.47 -3.71
C SER A 71 -3.29 -9.63 -3.29
N PRO A 72 -3.82 -10.62 -2.56
CA PRO A 72 -3.07 -11.85 -2.28
C PRO A 72 -2.68 -12.58 -3.54
N PHE A 73 -1.50 -13.20 -3.52
CA PHE A 73 -1.04 -14.05 -4.61
C PHE A 73 -1.66 -15.47 -4.48
N TYR A 74 -2.36 -15.92 -5.51
CA TYR A 74 -3.12 -17.18 -5.47
C TYR A 74 -2.26 -18.45 -5.43
N GLY A 75 -0.97 -18.39 -5.65
CA GLY A 75 -0.07 -19.54 -5.56
C GLY A 75 0.32 -19.93 -4.14
N LYS A 76 -0.09 -19.19 -3.12
CA LYS A 76 0.20 -19.47 -1.71
C LYS A 76 -0.81 -20.45 -1.12
N ASN A 77 -0.49 -21.04 0.04
CA ASN A 77 -1.42 -21.94 0.69
C ASN A 77 -2.68 -21.22 1.18
N ALA A 78 -3.77 -21.98 1.35
CA ALA A 78 -5.08 -21.42 1.69
C ALA A 78 -5.10 -20.65 3.00
N GLN A 79 -4.33 -21.06 4.01
CA GLN A 79 -4.28 -20.38 5.30
C GLN A 79 -3.64 -18.99 5.18
N VAL A 80 -2.58 -18.86 4.38
CA VAL A 80 -1.92 -17.59 4.14
C VAL A 80 -2.86 -16.64 3.39
N ILE A 81 -3.54 -17.14 2.35
CA ILE A 81 -4.51 -16.35 1.58
C ILE A 81 -5.64 -15.86 2.49
N LEU A 82 -6.15 -16.73 3.36
CA LEU A 82 -7.21 -16.37 4.30
C LEU A 82 -6.75 -15.25 5.26
N LYS A 83 -5.54 -15.36 5.81
CA LYS A 83 -4.98 -14.32 6.69
C LYS A 83 -4.80 -13.00 5.96
N LEU A 84 -4.28 -13.04 4.73
CA LEU A 84 -4.12 -11.84 3.91
C LEU A 84 -5.46 -11.21 3.56
N GLY A 85 -6.47 -12.01 3.25
CA GLY A 85 -7.83 -11.54 2.99
C GLY A 85 -8.45 -10.85 4.19
N ARG A 86 -8.22 -11.39 5.40
CA ARG A 86 -8.68 -10.75 6.65
C ARG A 86 -7.99 -9.41 6.86
N ALA A 87 -6.68 -9.35 6.66
CA ALA A 87 -5.91 -8.11 6.77
C ALA A 87 -6.41 -7.06 5.77
N GLN A 88 -6.65 -7.47 4.54
CA GLN A 88 -7.20 -6.63 3.50
C GLN A 88 -8.59 -6.10 3.89
N GLY A 89 -9.45 -6.97 4.43
CA GLY A 89 -10.77 -6.57 4.92
C GLY A 89 -10.71 -5.52 6.01
N ALA A 90 -9.77 -5.65 6.96
CA ALA A 90 -9.57 -4.66 8.02
C ALA A 90 -9.16 -3.30 7.42
N ALA A 91 -8.26 -3.30 6.42
CA ALA A 91 -7.85 -2.08 5.73
C ALA A 91 -9.02 -1.45 4.96
N MET A 92 -9.85 -2.27 4.31
CA MET A 92 -11.00 -1.79 3.55
C MET A 92 -12.06 -1.12 4.43
N ILE A 93 -12.37 -1.72 5.59
CA ILE A 93 -13.35 -1.11 6.48
C ILE A 93 -12.81 0.17 7.12
N ALA A 94 -11.50 0.23 7.40
CA ALA A 94 -10.86 1.46 7.86
C ALA A 94 -11.02 2.58 6.84
N ALA A 95 -10.79 2.29 5.56
CA ALA A 95 -10.99 3.24 4.48
C ALA A 95 -12.43 3.71 4.39
N ALA A 96 -13.39 2.78 4.44
CA ALA A 96 -14.81 3.09 4.37
C ALA A 96 -15.26 4.03 5.50
N GLU A 97 -14.80 3.78 6.71
CA GLU A 97 -15.14 4.63 7.87
C GLU A 97 -14.53 6.02 7.78
N GLN A 98 -13.44 6.18 7.03
CA GLN A 98 -12.83 7.49 6.78
C GLN A 98 -13.39 8.16 5.52
N GLY A 99 -14.48 7.63 4.95
CA GLY A 99 -15.15 8.23 3.80
C GLY A 99 -14.55 7.90 2.46
N ILE A 100 -13.63 6.93 2.39
CA ILE A 100 -13.03 6.49 1.13
C ILE A 100 -13.92 5.42 0.50
N ASP A 101 -14.65 5.78 -0.55
CA ASP A 101 -15.55 4.87 -1.27
C ASP A 101 -14.86 4.14 -2.43
N LYS A 102 -13.71 4.66 -2.88
CA LYS A 102 -13.00 4.14 -4.05
C LYS A 102 -11.83 3.29 -3.60
N VAL A 103 -12.00 1.98 -3.62
CA VAL A 103 -10.98 0.99 -3.25
C VAL A 103 -10.73 0.08 -4.46
N PHE A 104 -9.48 -0.03 -4.86
CA PHE A 104 -9.06 -0.79 -6.04
C PHE A 104 -8.00 -1.82 -5.63
N GLU A 105 -8.04 -2.99 -6.26
CA GLU A 105 -7.10 -4.08 -5.97
C GLU A 105 -6.22 -4.36 -7.19
N TYR A 106 -4.95 -4.61 -6.92
CA TYR A 106 -3.96 -4.92 -7.95
C TYR A 106 -3.11 -6.11 -7.52
N ALA A 107 -2.90 -7.06 -8.43
CA ALA A 107 -2.00 -8.17 -8.19
C ALA A 107 -0.55 -7.66 -8.07
N PRO A 108 0.30 -8.27 -7.22
CA PRO A 108 1.69 -7.84 -7.03
C PRO A 108 2.47 -7.76 -8.33
N ARG A 109 2.33 -8.77 -9.18
CA ARG A 109 2.99 -8.82 -10.49
C ARG A 109 2.55 -7.67 -11.38
N ARG A 110 1.26 -7.38 -11.39
CA ARG A 110 0.69 -6.29 -12.20
C ARG A 110 1.23 -4.93 -11.76
N ALA A 111 1.28 -4.69 -10.44
CA ALA A 111 1.81 -3.45 -9.91
C ALA A 111 3.28 -3.25 -10.33
N LYS A 112 4.10 -4.29 -10.18
CA LYS A 112 5.51 -4.24 -10.60
C LYS A 112 5.67 -3.99 -12.09
N GLU A 113 4.86 -4.67 -12.90
CA GLU A 113 4.88 -4.52 -14.36
C GLU A 113 4.53 -3.09 -14.80
N VAL A 114 3.49 -2.51 -14.20
CA VAL A 114 3.06 -1.15 -14.53
C VAL A 114 4.13 -0.13 -14.12
N VAL A 115 4.72 -0.29 -12.94
CA VAL A 115 5.69 0.67 -12.39
C VAL A 115 7.07 0.53 -13.06
N THR A 116 7.52 -0.70 -13.28
CA THR A 116 8.91 -0.96 -13.73
C THR A 116 9.04 -1.52 -15.15
N GLY A 117 7.95 -1.99 -15.74
CA GLY A 117 7.99 -2.74 -16.99
C GLY A 117 8.34 -4.22 -16.80
N ASN A 118 8.60 -4.66 -15.56
CA ASN A 118 9.00 -6.05 -15.26
C ASN A 118 8.23 -6.58 -14.04
N GLY A 119 7.30 -7.49 -14.28
CA GLY A 119 6.48 -8.10 -13.21
C GLY A 119 7.28 -8.95 -12.22
N ALA A 120 8.54 -9.28 -12.51
CA ALA A 120 9.44 -10.04 -11.64
C ALA A 120 10.49 -9.14 -10.96
N ALA A 121 10.34 -7.83 -11.00
CA ALA A 121 11.29 -6.90 -10.39
C ALA A 121 11.42 -7.13 -8.88
N SER A 122 12.63 -6.98 -8.35
CA SER A 122 12.87 -7.04 -6.92
C SER A 122 12.37 -5.77 -6.23
N LYS A 123 12.20 -5.82 -4.89
CA LYS A 123 11.85 -4.62 -4.11
C LYS A 123 12.85 -3.50 -4.31
N GLU A 124 14.14 -3.84 -4.38
CA GLU A 124 15.22 -2.87 -4.60
C GLU A 124 15.09 -2.20 -5.96
N GLN A 125 14.78 -2.96 -7.00
CA GLN A 125 14.55 -2.43 -8.35
C GLN A 125 13.32 -1.52 -8.39
N VAL A 126 12.23 -1.93 -7.78
CA VAL A 126 11.01 -1.13 -7.67
C VAL A 126 11.31 0.18 -6.93
N SER A 127 12.04 0.10 -5.82
CA SER A 127 12.42 1.26 -5.01
C SER A 127 13.22 2.29 -5.83
N ILE A 128 14.21 1.83 -6.59
CA ILE A 128 15.03 2.73 -7.43
C ILE A 128 14.17 3.45 -8.46
N ILE A 129 13.28 2.72 -9.13
CA ILE A 129 12.40 3.31 -10.15
C ILE A 129 11.41 4.31 -9.53
N LEU A 130 10.85 3.97 -8.37
CA LEU A 130 9.95 4.88 -7.67
C LEU A 130 10.67 6.17 -7.26
N GLN A 131 11.89 6.08 -6.75
CA GLN A 131 12.69 7.26 -6.40
C GLN A 131 12.93 8.15 -7.62
N ASN A 132 13.30 7.56 -8.74
CA ASN A 132 13.54 8.30 -9.97
C ASN A 132 12.25 8.95 -10.50
N THR A 133 11.16 8.21 -10.50
CA THR A 133 9.86 8.67 -11.01
C THR A 133 9.29 9.80 -10.15
N LEU A 134 9.41 9.69 -8.84
CA LEU A 134 8.86 10.66 -7.90
C LEU A 134 9.83 11.80 -7.58
N GLY A 135 11.06 11.72 -8.06
CA GLY A 135 12.07 12.75 -7.82
C GLY A 135 12.46 12.88 -6.35
N VAL A 136 12.46 11.77 -5.61
CA VAL A 136 12.84 11.72 -4.20
C VAL A 136 13.97 10.74 -3.99
N LYS A 137 14.71 10.90 -2.91
CA LYS A 137 15.76 9.98 -2.53
C LYS A 137 15.39 9.37 -1.17
N PHE A 138 15.23 8.04 -1.14
CA PHE A 138 14.88 7.36 0.10
C PHE A 138 16.11 7.22 0.99
N ASP A 139 15.88 7.28 2.30
CA ASP A 139 16.85 7.10 3.36
C ASP A 139 16.31 6.11 4.40
N ASP A 140 16.90 6.06 5.59
CA ASP A 140 16.50 5.13 6.64
C ASP A 140 15.08 5.35 7.15
N SER A 141 14.48 6.52 6.91
CA SER A 141 13.09 6.79 7.26
C SER A 141 12.09 6.24 6.23
N HIS A 142 12.59 5.67 5.13
CA HIS A 142 11.78 5.13 4.03
C HIS A 142 12.00 3.61 3.94
N PRO A 143 11.26 2.80 4.73
CA PRO A 143 11.51 1.38 4.82
C PRO A 143 11.27 0.65 3.49
N LEU A 144 12.19 -0.23 3.13
CA LEU A 144 12.10 -1.02 1.91
C LEU A 144 10.81 -1.87 1.86
N ASP A 145 10.34 -2.34 3.03
CA ASP A 145 9.12 -3.14 3.12
C ASP A 145 7.84 -2.34 2.80
N ALA A 146 7.92 -1.01 2.73
CA ALA A 146 6.81 -0.17 2.28
C ALA A 146 6.81 0.06 0.76
N THR A 147 7.83 -0.40 0.05
CA THR A 147 8.01 -0.18 -1.38
C THR A 147 6.85 -0.74 -2.20
N ASP A 148 6.37 -1.93 -1.85
CA ASP A 148 5.25 -2.56 -2.59
C ASP A 148 3.96 -1.75 -2.42
N ALA A 149 3.73 -1.18 -1.24
CA ALA A 149 2.56 -0.33 -1.00
C ALA A 149 2.64 0.97 -1.81
N LEU A 150 3.80 1.61 -1.85
CA LEU A 150 4.00 2.79 -2.68
C LEU A 150 3.86 2.42 -4.17
N GLY A 151 4.37 1.26 -4.55
CA GLY A 151 4.25 0.73 -5.92
C GLY A 151 2.80 0.52 -6.34
N VAL A 152 1.95 -0.01 -5.46
CA VAL A 152 0.53 -0.22 -5.80
C VAL A 152 -0.22 1.12 -5.90
N ALA A 153 0.14 2.11 -5.10
CA ALA A 153 -0.40 3.46 -5.23
C ALA A 153 -0.02 4.06 -6.60
N MET A 154 1.24 3.90 -7.01
CA MET A 154 1.70 4.36 -8.32
C MET A 154 1.05 3.58 -9.46
N CYS A 155 0.87 2.28 -9.31
CA CYS A 155 0.14 1.47 -10.29
C CYS A 155 -1.26 2.04 -10.51
N HIS A 156 -1.95 2.37 -9.44
CA HIS A 156 -3.28 2.98 -9.52
C HIS A 156 -3.24 4.37 -10.18
N PHE A 157 -2.23 5.16 -9.89
CA PHE A 157 -2.04 6.47 -10.53
C PHE A 157 -1.97 6.37 -12.05
N TYR A 158 -1.35 5.30 -12.57
CA TYR A 158 -1.19 5.09 -14.01
C TYR A 158 -2.43 4.53 -14.72
N GLN A 159 -3.51 4.22 -14.04
CA GLN A 159 -4.74 3.68 -14.65
C GLN A 159 -5.64 4.72 -15.31
#